data_21ef65806329c04a5a72725fb044b7ce
#
_entry.id   21ef65806329c04a5a72725fb044b7ce
#
_cell.length_a   1.000
_cell.length_b   1.000
_cell.length_c   1.000
_cell.angle_alpha   90.00
_cell.angle_beta   90.00
_cell.angle_gamma   90.00
#
_symmetry.space_group_name_H-M   'P 1'
#
loop_
_entity.id
_entity.type
_entity.pdbx_description
1 polymer ?
#
loop_
_entity_poly.entity_id
_entity_poly.type
_entity_poly.pdbx_seq_one_letter_code
_entity_poly.pdbx_strand_id
1 'polypeptide(L)'
;MTLKINSVAPDFKAKTSEGDISFHEWLGDSWGVLFSHPKDFTPVCTTELGSLASMKPEFDKRNVKVIGLSVDKVDDHIKWLNDIKDVTGTKPNFPIIADEKLEIAKLYNMLEGDAGVESMGRTAVDNQTVRTVFIIRPDKRIGLFLTYPMATGRNFNEILRAIDSMQLTVKHKVATPANWKNGENCIIVPAVNDDDAKKKFPDGWDSPKPYIRIVPQPKD
;
A
#
# COMPACT_ATOMS: atom_id res chain seq x y z
N MET A 1 -10.83 3.73 16.73
CA MET A 1 -11.26 2.40 16.19
C MET A 1 -10.04 1.73 15.56
N THR A 2 -9.73 0.47 15.89
CA THR A 2 -8.56 -0.20 15.30
C THR A 2 -8.94 -0.75 13.93
N LEU A 3 -8.23 -0.33 12.88
CA LEU A 3 -8.43 -0.84 11.52
C LEU A 3 -7.94 -2.29 11.42
N LYS A 4 -8.68 -3.12 10.68
CA LYS A 4 -8.39 -4.55 10.49
C LYS A 4 -8.44 -4.91 9.01
N ILE A 5 -7.80 -6.01 8.64
CA ILE A 5 -7.99 -6.62 7.31
C ILE A 5 -9.49 -6.88 7.10
N ASN A 6 -10.00 -6.59 5.93
CA ASN A 6 -11.41 -6.61 5.51
C ASN A 6 -12.30 -5.51 6.12
N SER A 7 -11.82 -4.63 7.03
CA SER A 7 -12.56 -3.41 7.36
C SER A 7 -12.68 -2.52 6.13
N VAL A 8 -13.77 -1.77 6.03
CA VAL A 8 -13.86 -0.68 5.05
C VAL A 8 -12.82 0.38 5.43
N ALA A 9 -11.98 0.76 4.48
CA ALA A 9 -11.05 1.87 4.63
C ALA A 9 -11.86 3.16 4.84
N PRO A 10 -11.60 3.93 5.89
CA PRO A 10 -12.31 5.18 6.11
C PRO A 10 -12.21 6.13 4.91
N ASP A 11 -13.34 6.73 4.51
CA ASP A 11 -13.33 7.78 3.51
C ASP A 11 -12.95 9.13 4.14
N PHE A 12 -12.36 10.00 3.34
CA PHE A 12 -11.98 11.35 3.76
C PHE A 12 -11.89 12.31 2.56
N LYS A 13 -11.90 13.61 2.86
CA LYS A 13 -11.54 14.66 1.92
C LYS A 13 -10.21 15.27 2.34
N ALA A 14 -9.34 15.56 1.39
CA ALA A 14 -8.01 16.10 1.69
C ALA A 14 -7.51 17.04 0.60
N LYS A 15 -6.68 18.00 1.02
CA LYS A 15 -5.83 18.78 0.12
C LYS A 15 -4.57 17.98 -0.19
N THR A 16 -4.16 17.98 -1.43
CA THR A 16 -2.95 17.27 -1.86
C THR A 16 -2.07 18.17 -2.73
N SER A 17 -0.85 17.70 -3.02
CA SER A 17 0.06 18.35 -3.98
C SER A 17 -0.51 18.45 -5.41
N GLU A 18 -1.59 17.73 -5.72
CA GLU A 18 -2.23 17.69 -7.05
C GLU A 18 -3.69 18.20 -7.02
N GLY A 19 -4.08 18.89 -5.95
CA GLY A 19 -5.43 19.43 -5.75
C GLY A 19 -6.23 18.68 -4.69
N ASP A 20 -7.49 19.07 -4.51
CA ASP A 20 -8.37 18.49 -3.51
C ASP A 20 -8.94 17.15 -3.98
N ILE A 21 -9.05 16.19 -3.09
CA ILE A 21 -9.63 14.87 -3.38
C ILE A 21 -10.71 14.49 -2.38
N SER A 22 -11.64 13.63 -2.84
CA SER A 22 -12.48 12.74 -2.03
C SER A 22 -11.94 11.33 -2.22
N PHE A 23 -11.44 10.69 -1.18
CA PHE A 23 -10.54 9.52 -1.30
C PHE A 23 -11.20 8.34 -2.01
N HIS A 24 -12.41 7.93 -1.62
CA HIS A 24 -13.09 6.81 -2.28
C HIS A 24 -13.46 7.12 -3.72
N GLU A 25 -13.86 8.36 -4.02
CA GLU A 25 -14.14 8.81 -5.38
C GLU A 25 -12.86 8.83 -6.23
N TRP A 26 -11.77 9.39 -5.68
CA TRP A 26 -10.46 9.39 -6.32
C TRP A 26 -9.95 7.98 -6.60
N LEU A 27 -10.12 7.05 -5.66
CA LEU A 27 -9.72 5.66 -5.83
C LEU A 27 -10.49 4.97 -6.97
N GLY A 28 -11.79 5.23 -7.10
CA GLY A 28 -12.65 4.58 -8.11
C GLY A 28 -12.59 3.05 -7.98
N ASP A 29 -12.51 2.33 -9.09
CA ASP A 29 -12.42 0.86 -9.13
C ASP A 29 -10.98 0.35 -9.15
N SER A 30 -10.01 1.18 -8.77
CA SER A 30 -8.61 0.81 -8.68
C SER A 30 -8.26 0.24 -7.30
N TRP A 31 -7.18 -0.50 -7.23
CA TRP A 31 -6.49 -0.73 -5.97
C TRP A 31 -5.83 0.56 -5.50
N GLY A 32 -5.62 0.69 -4.20
CA GLY A 32 -4.94 1.85 -3.62
C GLY A 32 -3.77 1.47 -2.74
N VAL A 33 -2.72 2.28 -2.81
CA VAL A 33 -1.63 2.29 -1.82
C VAL A 33 -1.65 3.66 -1.16
N LEU A 34 -2.18 3.71 0.07
CA LEU A 34 -2.12 4.89 0.94
C LEU A 34 -0.96 4.69 1.91
N PHE A 35 0.00 5.60 1.90
CA PHE A 35 1.16 5.49 2.77
C PHE A 35 1.47 6.81 3.47
N SER A 36 1.95 6.72 4.71
CA SER A 36 2.46 7.89 5.44
C SER A 36 3.98 7.95 5.43
N HIS A 37 4.53 9.15 5.52
CA HIS A 37 5.94 9.41 5.78
C HIS A 37 6.08 10.46 6.89
N PRO A 38 7.12 10.37 7.74
CA PRO A 38 7.24 11.22 8.91
C PRO A 38 7.22 12.72 8.63
N LYS A 39 8.02 13.18 7.66
CA LYS A 39 8.17 14.61 7.39
C LYS A 39 8.86 14.85 6.05
N ASP A 40 8.48 15.93 5.36
CA ASP A 40 9.14 16.44 4.18
C ASP A 40 10.58 16.89 4.48
N PHE A 41 11.41 17.01 3.46
CA PHE A 41 12.81 17.44 3.55
C PHE A 41 13.65 16.60 4.52
N THR A 42 13.38 15.29 4.60
CA THR A 42 14.17 14.36 5.41
C THR A 42 14.81 13.27 4.54
N PRO A 43 16.00 12.74 4.93
CA PRO A 43 16.78 11.86 4.05
C PRO A 43 16.03 10.58 3.65
N VAL A 44 15.49 9.84 4.60
CA VAL A 44 14.84 8.55 4.33
C VAL A 44 13.56 8.78 3.51
N CYS A 45 12.75 9.79 3.84
CA CYS A 45 11.54 10.10 3.09
C CYS A 45 11.86 10.50 1.63
N THR A 46 12.93 11.27 1.41
CA THR A 46 13.39 11.62 0.06
C THR A 46 13.71 10.38 -0.76
N THR A 47 14.46 9.42 -0.20
CA THR A 47 14.79 8.17 -0.90
C THR A 47 13.57 7.31 -1.18
N GLU A 48 12.62 7.24 -0.23
CA GLU A 48 11.38 6.49 -0.40
C GLU A 48 10.49 7.03 -1.51
N LEU A 49 10.24 8.35 -1.51
CA LEU A 49 9.35 8.94 -2.50
C LEU A 49 9.97 8.89 -3.91
N GLY A 50 11.27 9.07 -4.02
CA GLY A 50 11.97 8.91 -5.30
C GLY A 50 11.94 7.46 -5.80
N SER A 51 12.18 6.48 -4.92
CA SER A 51 12.06 5.06 -5.27
C SER A 51 10.64 4.72 -5.73
N LEU A 52 9.63 5.15 -4.98
CA LEU A 52 8.23 4.90 -5.32
C LEU A 52 7.83 5.57 -6.64
N ALA A 53 8.33 6.79 -6.89
CA ALA A 53 8.11 7.49 -8.16
C ALA A 53 8.69 6.73 -9.36
N SER A 54 9.89 6.16 -9.20
CA SER A 54 10.52 5.34 -10.25
C SER A 54 9.76 4.03 -10.49
N MET A 55 9.11 3.49 -9.47
CA MET A 55 8.31 2.26 -9.54
C MET A 55 6.84 2.50 -9.93
N LYS A 56 6.41 3.77 -10.05
CA LYS A 56 4.99 4.11 -10.36
C LYS A 56 4.45 3.38 -11.60
N PRO A 57 5.19 3.20 -12.70
CA PRO A 57 4.71 2.41 -13.84
C PRO A 57 4.35 0.96 -13.50
N GLU A 58 5.02 0.35 -12.52
CA GLU A 58 4.71 -1.00 -12.06
C GLU A 58 3.40 -1.05 -11.25
N PHE A 59 3.10 0.01 -10.49
CA PHE A 59 1.79 0.15 -9.83
C PHE A 59 0.68 0.38 -10.86
N ASP A 60 0.91 1.23 -11.86
CA ASP A 60 -0.06 1.53 -12.91
C ASP A 60 -0.46 0.29 -13.73
N LYS A 61 0.51 -0.54 -14.11
CA LYS A 61 0.26 -1.83 -14.79
C LYS A 61 -0.69 -2.75 -14.03
N ARG A 62 -0.75 -2.61 -12.71
CA ARG A 62 -1.59 -3.39 -11.79
C ARG A 62 -2.91 -2.71 -11.44
N ASN A 63 -3.24 -1.59 -12.10
CA ASN A 63 -4.36 -0.73 -11.75
C ASN A 63 -4.33 -0.29 -10.27
N VAL A 64 -3.17 0.17 -9.80
CA VAL A 64 -2.96 0.62 -8.43
C VAL A 64 -2.68 2.11 -8.40
N LYS A 65 -3.52 2.87 -7.73
CA LYS A 65 -3.29 4.28 -7.42
C LYS A 65 -2.46 4.42 -6.15
N VAL A 66 -1.51 5.33 -6.17
CA VAL A 66 -0.58 5.58 -5.06
C VAL A 66 -0.82 6.98 -4.52
N ILE A 67 -0.88 7.12 -3.21
CA ILE A 67 -1.05 8.41 -2.53
C ILE A 67 -0.25 8.45 -1.23
N GLY A 68 0.55 9.49 -1.06
CA GLY A 68 1.32 9.76 0.15
C GLY A 68 0.56 10.62 1.16
N LEU A 69 1.01 10.62 2.41
CA LEU A 69 0.50 11.47 3.47
C LEU A 69 1.62 11.88 4.41
N SER A 70 1.69 13.15 4.74
CA SER A 70 2.39 13.64 5.93
C SER A 70 1.64 14.81 6.56
N VAL A 71 2.21 15.35 7.62
CA VAL A 71 1.64 16.50 8.35
C VAL A 71 2.11 17.85 7.81
N ASP A 72 2.94 17.85 6.78
CA ASP A 72 3.46 19.05 6.15
C ASP A 72 2.38 19.71 5.28
N LYS A 73 2.63 20.97 4.90
CA LYS A 73 1.70 21.75 4.09
C LYS A 73 1.82 21.42 2.61
N VAL A 74 0.76 21.68 1.86
CA VAL A 74 0.77 21.51 0.38
C VAL A 74 1.94 22.24 -0.28
N ASP A 75 2.21 23.48 0.12
CA ASP A 75 3.31 24.28 -0.45
C ASP A 75 4.69 23.65 -0.19
N ASP A 76 4.87 23.00 0.95
CA ASP A 76 6.11 22.30 1.30
C ASP A 76 6.24 21.02 0.46
N HIS A 77 5.18 20.25 0.31
CA HIS A 77 5.16 19.11 -0.63
C HIS A 77 5.59 19.53 -2.04
N ILE A 78 4.96 20.58 -2.59
CA ILE A 78 5.26 21.05 -3.96
C ILE A 78 6.73 21.46 -4.12
N LYS A 79 7.29 22.17 -3.15
CA LYS A 79 8.72 22.56 -3.15
C LYS A 79 9.62 21.33 -3.09
N TRP A 80 9.31 20.39 -2.20
CA TRP A 80 10.12 19.21 -1.97
C TRP A 80 10.17 18.24 -3.16
N LEU A 81 9.14 18.21 -4.02
CA LEU A 81 9.15 17.39 -5.25
C LEU A 81 10.38 17.62 -6.13
N ASN A 82 10.93 18.83 -6.16
CA ASN A 82 12.12 19.15 -6.94
C ASN A 82 13.39 18.61 -6.26
N ASP A 83 13.50 18.76 -4.95
CA ASP A 83 14.64 18.21 -4.19
C ASP A 83 14.68 16.67 -4.31
N ILE A 84 13.52 16.00 -4.27
CA ILE A 84 13.43 14.55 -4.48
C ILE A 84 13.97 14.20 -5.86
N LYS A 85 13.57 14.94 -6.91
CA LYS A 85 14.06 14.73 -8.26
C LYS A 85 15.58 14.92 -8.34
N ASP A 86 16.09 15.98 -7.74
CA ASP A 86 17.53 16.31 -7.78
C ASP A 86 18.39 15.24 -7.10
N VAL A 87 17.88 14.64 -6.00
CA VAL A 87 18.58 13.60 -5.23
C VAL A 87 18.43 12.20 -5.88
N THR A 88 17.25 11.87 -6.40
CA THR A 88 16.92 10.50 -6.80
C THR A 88 16.77 10.30 -8.31
N GLY A 89 16.79 11.37 -9.07
CA GLY A 89 16.59 11.38 -10.52
C GLY A 89 15.13 11.29 -10.96
N THR A 90 14.18 11.07 -10.05
CA THR A 90 12.75 10.91 -10.39
C THR A 90 11.89 11.81 -9.53
N LYS A 91 11.05 12.62 -10.18
CA LYS A 91 10.05 13.45 -9.49
C LYS A 91 8.83 12.61 -9.13
N PRO A 92 8.32 12.68 -7.88
CA PRO A 92 7.05 12.05 -7.53
C PRO A 92 5.92 12.50 -8.47
N ASN A 93 5.14 11.52 -8.93
CA ASN A 93 4.07 11.65 -9.90
C ASN A 93 2.78 11.02 -9.35
N PHE A 94 2.55 11.26 -8.08
CA PHE A 94 1.38 10.85 -7.32
C PHE A 94 1.06 11.92 -6.25
N PRO A 95 -0.20 12.09 -5.84
CA PRO A 95 -0.58 13.08 -4.85
C PRO A 95 0.00 12.79 -3.47
N ILE A 96 0.33 13.85 -2.74
CA ILE A 96 0.77 13.83 -1.34
C ILE A 96 -0.22 14.66 -0.51
N ILE A 97 -0.86 14.03 0.47
CA ILE A 97 -1.86 14.63 1.35
C ILE A 97 -1.17 15.51 2.41
N ALA A 98 -1.67 16.72 2.57
CA ALA A 98 -1.30 17.64 3.65
C ALA A 98 -2.26 17.46 4.84
N ASP A 99 -1.89 16.61 5.81
CA ASP A 99 -2.70 16.31 7.00
C ASP A 99 -2.23 17.12 8.22
N GLU A 100 -2.18 18.46 8.08
CA GLU A 100 -1.68 19.39 9.10
C GLU A 100 -2.36 19.22 10.47
N LYS A 101 -3.59 18.72 10.50
CA LYS A 101 -4.39 18.52 11.73
C LYS A 101 -4.35 17.10 12.26
N LEU A 102 -3.61 16.20 11.64
CA LEU A 102 -3.54 14.79 12.02
C LEU A 102 -4.92 14.06 11.96
N GLU A 103 -5.85 14.55 11.16
CA GLU A 103 -7.20 13.97 11.08
C GLU A 103 -7.16 12.61 10.41
N ILE A 104 -6.47 12.50 9.27
CA ILE A 104 -6.33 11.25 8.51
C ILE A 104 -5.32 10.32 9.18
N ALA A 105 -4.20 10.86 9.68
CA ALA A 105 -3.20 10.08 10.40
C ALA A 105 -3.79 9.37 11.63
N LYS A 106 -4.66 10.05 12.39
CA LYS A 106 -5.41 9.45 13.52
C LYS A 106 -6.42 8.41 13.04
N LEU A 107 -7.17 8.73 11.98
CA LEU A 107 -8.18 7.86 11.40
C LEU A 107 -7.59 6.51 10.94
N TYR A 108 -6.36 6.54 10.41
CA TYR A 108 -5.63 5.39 9.89
C TYR A 108 -4.58 4.82 10.86
N ASN A 109 -4.53 5.26 12.11
CA ASN A 109 -3.54 4.82 13.11
C ASN A 109 -2.08 4.93 12.61
N MET A 110 -1.74 6.05 12.00
CA MET A 110 -0.42 6.31 11.43
C MET A 110 0.53 7.04 12.39
N LEU A 111 0.19 7.14 13.66
CA LEU A 111 0.98 7.78 14.70
C LEU A 111 1.62 6.72 15.61
N GLU A 112 2.71 7.08 16.32
CA GLU A 112 3.28 6.24 17.35
C GLU A 112 2.32 6.06 18.54
N GLY A 113 2.45 4.94 19.26
CA GLY A 113 1.53 4.60 20.33
C GLY A 113 1.52 5.56 21.53
N ASP A 114 2.63 6.26 21.77
CA ASP A 114 2.81 7.29 22.78
C ASP A 114 2.62 8.71 22.24
N ALA A 115 2.41 8.85 20.93
CA ALA A 115 2.05 10.13 20.33
C ALA A 115 0.70 10.57 20.90
N GLY A 116 0.70 11.64 21.69
CA GLY A 116 -0.53 12.21 22.29
C GLY A 116 -1.62 12.44 21.24
N VAL A 117 -2.86 12.23 21.62
CA VAL A 117 -4.03 12.36 20.73
C VAL A 117 -4.40 13.80 20.38
N GLU A 118 -3.78 14.79 21.03
CA GLU A 118 -4.11 16.21 20.83
C GLU A 118 -3.08 16.89 19.93
N SER A 119 -3.57 17.62 18.94
CA SER A 119 -2.72 18.38 18.01
C SER A 119 -2.28 19.75 18.57
N MET A 120 -2.93 20.25 19.62
CA MET A 120 -2.60 21.55 20.23
C MET A 120 -1.33 21.47 21.09
N GLY A 121 -0.42 22.40 20.89
CA GLY A 121 0.84 22.50 21.65
C GLY A 121 1.96 21.56 21.18
N ARG A 122 1.76 20.78 20.13
CA ARG A 122 2.77 19.88 19.56
C ARG A 122 3.69 20.61 18.59
N THR A 123 4.96 20.25 18.60
CA THR A 123 5.95 20.74 17.63
C THR A 123 5.88 19.92 16.33
N ALA A 124 6.55 20.39 15.28
CA ALA A 124 6.67 19.61 14.03
C ALA A 124 7.35 18.24 14.22
N VAL A 125 8.13 18.07 15.30
CA VAL A 125 8.74 16.78 15.69
C VAL A 125 7.69 15.86 16.31
N ASP A 126 6.80 16.39 17.14
CA ASP A 126 5.75 15.63 17.83
C ASP A 126 4.62 15.18 16.89
N ASN A 127 4.49 15.83 15.74
CA ASN A 127 3.41 15.61 14.77
C ASN A 127 3.79 14.64 13.63
N GLN A 128 4.94 13.97 13.71
CA GLN A 128 5.36 13.06 12.65
C GLN A 128 4.53 11.77 12.65
N THR A 129 4.22 11.29 11.44
CA THR A 129 3.64 9.96 11.27
C THR A 129 4.72 8.89 11.22
N VAL A 130 4.39 7.65 11.59
CA VAL A 130 5.21 6.48 11.28
C VAL A 130 5.07 6.11 9.79
N ARG A 131 5.86 5.16 9.33
CA ARG A 131 5.84 4.71 7.92
C ARG A 131 4.82 3.59 7.71
N THR A 132 3.54 3.92 7.77
CA THR A 132 2.45 2.96 7.53
C THR A 132 2.14 2.90 6.04
N VAL A 133 1.78 1.71 5.56
CA VAL A 133 1.25 1.44 4.22
C VAL A 133 -0.05 0.68 4.36
N PHE A 134 -1.09 1.14 3.71
CA PHE A 134 -2.33 0.40 3.51
C PHE A 134 -2.48 0.03 2.04
N ILE A 135 -2.73 -1.24 1.75
CA ILE A 135 -3.19 -1.70 0.44
C ILE A 135 -4.71 -1.84 0.52
N ILE A 136 -5.41 -1.07 -0.29
CA ILE A 136 -6.86 -0.96 -0.29
C ILE A 136 -7.37 -1.55 -1.60
N ARG A 137 -8.35 -2.45 -1.50
CA ARG A 137 -8.95 -3.13 -2.64
C ARG A 137 -9.98 -2.25 -3.36
N PRO A 138 -10.39 -2.59 -4.59
CA PRO A 138 -11.44 -1.86 -5.32
C PRO A 138 -12.76 -1.73 -4.56
N ASP A 139 -13.12 -2.72 -3.72
CA ASP A 139 -14.29 -2.71 -2.85
C ASP A 139 -14.14 -1.81 -1.60
N LYS A 140 -13.10 -0.97 -1.58
CA LYS A 140 -12.74 -0.05 -0.48
C LYS A 140 -12.38 -0.76 0.83
N ARG A 141 -12.06 -2.05 0.81
CA ARG A 141 -11.63 -2.77 2.01
C ARG A 141 -10.12 -2.85 2.12
N ILE A 142 -9.63 -2.80 3.34
CA ILE A 142 -8.22 -2.97 3.64
C ILE A 142 -7.84 -4.42 3.32
N GLY A 143 -6.94 -4.61 2.36
CA GLY A 143 -6.38 -5.91 1.99
C GLY A 143 -5.19 -6.29 2.85
N LEU A 144 -4.32 -5.33 3.13
CA LEU A 144 -3.10 -5.51 3.92
C LEU A 144 -2.66 -4.15 4.48
N PHE A 145 -1.98 -4.17 5.60
CA PHE A 145 -1.23 -2.99 6.08
C PHE A 145 0.09 -3.41 6.72
N LEU A 146 1.07 -2.53 6.63
CA LEU A 146 2.41 -2.68 7.21
C LEU A 146 2.79 -1.37 7.89
N THR A 147 3.46 -1.45 9.03
CA THR A 147 3.97 -0.27 9.74
C THR A 147 5.44 -0.46 10.07
N TYR A 148 6.24 0.53 9.72
CA TYR A 148 7.68 0.58 9.94
C TYR A 148 8.01 1.75 10.88
N PRO A 149 9.03 1.62 11.73
CA PRO A 149 9.56 2.73 12.51
C PRO A 149 10.05 3.87 11.61
N MET A 150 10.07 5.09 12.12
CA MET A 150 10.51 6.27 11.35
C MET A 150 11.90 6.14 10.74
N ALA A 151 12.83 5.43 11.41
CA ALA A 151 14.20 5.24 10.94
C ALA A 151 14.37 4.15 9.88
N THR A 152 13.33 3.36 9.59
CA THR A 152 13.41 2.20 8.69
C THR A 152 12.71 2.46 7.37
N GLY A 153 13.46 2.65 6.28
CA GLY A 153 12.91 2.78 4.92
C GLY A 153 12.22 1.49 4.47
N ARG A 154 11.13 1.65 3.71
CA ARG A 154 10.27 0.55 3.26
C ARG A 154 10.86 -0.19 2.05
N ASN A 155 10.51 -1.46 1.91
CA ASN A 155 10.76 -2.25 0.71
C ASN A 155 9.51 -2.22 -0.20
N PHE A 156 9.52 -1.39 -1.23
CA PHE A 156 8.39 -1.28 -2.16
C PHE A 156 8.25 -2.48 -3.10
N ASN A 157 9.29 -3.30 -3.30
CA ASN A 157 9.16 -4.57 -4.01
C ASN A 157 8.27 -5.54 -3.23
N GLU A 158 8.33 -5.53 -1.88
CA GLU A 158 7.41 -6.32 -1.06
C GLU A 158 5.97 -5.81 -1.18
N ILE A 159 5.74 -4.52 -1.30
CA ILE A 159 4.41 -3.97 -1.53
C ILE A 159 3.85 -4.45 -2.89
N LEU A 160 4.65 -4.41 -3.96
CA LEU A 160 4.27 -4.95 -5.27
C LEU A 160 4.01 -6.45 -5.21
N ARG A 161 4.90 -7.22 -4.55
CA ARG A 161 4.73 -8.67 -4.36
C ARG A 161 3.41 -9.00 -3.65
N ALA A 162 3.09 -8.26 -2.60
CA ALA A 162 1.84 -8.46 -1.86
C ALA A 162 0.60 -8.12 -2.70
N ILE A 163 0.67 -7.06 -3.53
CA ILE A 163 -0.40 -6.69 -4.47
C ILE A 163 -0.58 -7.81 -5.50
N ASP A 164 0.50 -8.29 -6.13
CA ASP A 164 0.44 -9.40 -7.10
C ASP A 164 -0.21 -10.65 -6.48
N SER A 165 0.21 -11.00 -5.26
CA SER A 165 -0.39 -12.10 -4.52
C SER A 165 -1.89 -11.91 -4.30
N MET A 166 -2.32 -10.75 -3.82
CA MET A 166 -3.73 -10.48 -3.54
C MET A 166 -4.58 -10.45 -4.80
N GLN A 167 -4.10 -9.87 -5.89
CA GLN A 167 -4.81 -9.85 -7.18
C GLN A 167 -4.98 -11.27 -7.73
N LEU A 168 -3.90 -12.06 -7.71
CA LEU A 168 -3.92 -13.45 -8.15
C LEU A 168 -4.90 -14.32 -7.33
N THR A 169 -4.85 -14.21 -6.00
CA THR A 169 -5.67 -15.01 -5.10
C THR A 169 -7.16 -14.72 -5.23
N VAL A 170 -7.52 -13.45 -5.43
CA VAL A 170 -8.91 -13.03 -5.69
C VAL A 170 -9.42 -13.61 -7.02
N LYS A 171 -8.60 -13.58 -8.06
CA LYS A 171 -9.00 -13.98 -9.41
C LYS A 171 -9.09 -15.50 -9.57
N HIS A 172 -8.11 -16.24 -9.05
CA HIS A 172 -7.91 -17.65 -9.40
C HIS A 172 -8.24 -18.66 -8.30
N LYS A 173 -8.61 -18.22 -7.10
CA LYS A 173 -8.87 -19.12 -5.95
C LYS A 173 -7.67 -20.00 -5.60
N VAL A 174 -6.49 -19.43 -5.67
CA VAL A 174 -5.24 -20.02 -5.21
C VAL A 174 -4.71 -19.24 -4.01
N ALA A 175 -3.72 -19.79 -3.33
CA ALA A 175 -2.91 -19.12 -2.32
C ALA A 175 -1.46 -19.06 -2.78
N THR A 176 -0.72 -18.05 -2.32
CA THR A 176 0.71 -17.93 -2.59
C THR A 176 1.51 -18.44 -1.39
N PRO A 177 2.50 -19.31 -1.58
CA PRO A 177 3.35 -19.80 -0.49
C PRO A 177 4.25 -18.69 0.07
N ALA A 178 4.94 -19.00 1.16
CA ALA A 178 5.93 -18.10 1.76
C ALA A 178 7.00 -17.71 0.73
N ASN A 179 7.39 -16.43 0.74
CA ASN A 179 8.39 -15.84 -0.18
C ASN A 179 8.05 -15.91 -1.69
N TRP A 180 6.82 -16.29 -2.03
CA TRP A 180 6.36 -16.38 -3.41
C TRP A 180 6.64 -15.08 -4.19
N LYS A 181 7.06 -15.24 -5.42
CA LYS A 181 7.21 -14.17 -6.41
C LYS A 181 6.30 -14.43 -7.61
N ASN A 182 5.89 -13.37 -8.28
CA ASN A 182 5.07 -13.47 -9.48
C ASN A 182 5.75 -14.37 -10.53
N GLY A 183 5.02 -15.38 -11.00
CA GLY A 183 5.52 -16.42 -11.91
C GLY A 183 5.82 -17.77 -11.24
N GLU A 184 5.92 -17.80 -9.91
CA GLU A 184 6.19 -19.04 -9.17
C GLU A 184 4.91 -19.84 -8.89
N ASN A 185 5.09 -21.12 -8.50
CA ASN A 185 3.99 -22.01 -8.19
C ASN A 185 3.09 -21.51 -7.06
N CYS A 186 1.81 -21.83 -7.17
CA CYS A 186 0.76 -21.47 -6.22
C CYS A 186 0.20 -22.73 -5.54
N ILE A 187 -0.65 -22.53 -4.54
CA ILE A 187 -1.32 -23.58 -3.80
C ILE A 187 -2.82 -23.49 -4.08
N ILE A 188 -3.47 -24.58 -4.48
CA ILE A 188 -4.93 -24.65 -4.54
C ILE A 188 -5.48 -24.55 -3.13
N VAL A 189 -6.35 -23.57 -2.88
CA VAL A 189 -6.91 -23.37 -1.53
C VAL A 189 -7.77 -24.59 -1.11
N PRO A 190 -7.78 -24.96 0.19
CA PRO A 190 -8.55 -26.12 0.65
C PRO A 190 -10.06 -26.04 0.39
N ALA A 191 -10.59 -24.83 0.25
CA ALA A 191 -12.00 -24.60 -0.07
C ALA A 191 -12.42 -25.05 -1.49
N VAL A 192 -11.47 -25.28 -2.40
CA VAL A 192 -11.71 -25.85 -3.72
C VAL A 192 -11.59 -27.36 -3.59
N ASN A 193 -12.71 -28.09 -3.75
CA ASN A 193 -12.73 -29.56 -3.74
C ASN A 193 -12.01 -30.13 -4.98
N ASP A 194 -11.72 -31.44 -4.98
CA ASP A 194 -10.93 -32.05 -6.04
C ASP A 194 -11.63 -32.06 -7.41
N ASP A 195 -12.96 -32.15 -7.46
CA ASP A 195 -13.70 -32.12 -8.73
C ASP A 195 -13.68 -30.72 -9.36
N ASP A 196 -13.79 -29.67 -8.55
CA ASP A 196 -13.67 -28.30 -9.02
C ASP A 196 -12.20 -27.96 -9.34
N ALA A 197 -11.25 -28.51 -8.58
CA ALA A 197 -9.83 -28.37 -8.86
C ALA A 197 -9.47 -29.01 -10.24
N LYS A 198 -9.95 -30.21 -10.56
CA LYS A 198 -9.73 -30.86 -11.87
C LYS A 198 -10.27 -30.03 -13.04
N LYS A 199 -11.42 -29.35 -12.84
CA LYS A 199 -11.98 -28.43 -13.85
C LYS A 199 -11.12 -27.20 -14.07
N LYS A 200 -10.60 -26.63 -12.98
CA LYS A 200 -9.78 -25.41 -13.02
C LYS A 200 -8.35 -25.64 -13.44
N PHE A 201 -7.79 -26.79 -13.08
CA PHE A 201 -6.40 -27.19 -13.31
C PHE A 201 -6.37 -28.54 -14.01
N PRO A 202 -6.77 -28.61 -15.30
CA PRO A 202 -6.92 -29.85 -16.04
C PRO A 202 -5.60 -30.61 -16.18
N ASP A 203 -4.46 -29.95 -16.15
CA ASP A 203 -3.13 -30.52 -16.17
C ASP A 203 -2.74 -31.20 -14.84
N GLY A 204 -3.62 -31.13 -13.83
CA GLY A 204 -3.38 -31.69 -12.50
C GLY A 204 -2.55 -30.78 -11.60
N TRP A 205 -2.09 -31.34 -10.51
CA TRP A 205 -1.27 -30.69 -9.50
C TRP A 205 -0.30 -31.66 -8.84
N ASP A 206 0.78 -31.13 -8.27
CA ASP A 206 1.67 -31.90 -7.41
C ASP A 206 1.13 -31.92 -5.96
N SER A 207 1.20 -33.07 -5.30
CA SER A 207 0.67 -33.27 -3.95
C SER A 207 1.69 -33.96 -3.04
N PRO A 208 2.71 -33.25 -2.56
CA PRO A 208 3.71 -33.82 -1.66
C PRO A 208 3.11 -34.29 -0.32
N LYS A 209 1.95 -33.76 0.02
CA LYS A 209 1.11 -34.17 1.18
C LYS A 209 -0.37 -33.99 0.80
N PRO A 210 -1.29 -34.75 1.41
CA PRO A 210 -2.72 -34.69 1.07
C PRO A 210 -3.36 -33.28 1.25
N TYR A 211 -2.76 -32.42 2.06
CA TYR A 211 -3.25 -31.06 2.32
C TYR A 211 -2.52 -29.97 1.51
N ILE A 212 -1.56 -30.33 0.66
CA ILE A 212 -0.79 -29.39 -0.19
C ILE A 212 -0.98 -29.80 -1.65
N ARG A 213 -1.63 -28.93 -2.43
CA ARG A 213 -1.85 -29.10 -3.88
C ARG A 213 -1.18 -27.96 -4.61
N ILE A 214 -0.06 -28.22 -5.25
CA ILE A 214 0.81 -27.23 -5.90
C ILE A 214 0.52 -27.22 -7.40
N VAL A 215 0.30 -26.01 -7.94
CA VAL A 215 0.07 -25.76 -9.36
C VAL A 215 0.96 -24.65 -9.88
N PRO A 216 1.33 -24.65 -11.17
CA PRO A 216 1.89 -23.45 -11.79
C PRO A 216 0.97 -22.25 -11.59
N GLN A 217 1.55 -21.06 -11.55
CA GLN A 217 0.74 -19.84 -11.48
C GLN A 217 -0.27 -19.81 -12.62
N PRO A 218 -1.58 -19.67 -12.35
CA PRO A 218 -2.57 -19.48 -13.41
C PRO A 218 -2.25 -18.26 -14.26
N LYS A 219 -2.42 -18.36 -15.56
CA LYS A 219 -2.27 -17.26 -16.51
C LYS A 219 -3.61 -16.53 -16.66
N ASP A 220 -3.53 -15.23 -16.95
CA ASP A 220 -4.68 -14.38 -17.25
C ASP A 220 -5.30 -14.68 -18.61
#